data_98a2b57e3a8639a70d17afb495d52c32
#
_entry.id   98a2b57e3a8639a70d17afb495d52c32
#
_cell.length_a   1.000
_cell.length_b   1.000
_cell.length_c   1.000
_cell.angle_alpha   90.00
_cell.angle_beta   90.00
_cell.angle_gamma   90.00
#
_symmetry.space_group_name_H-M   'P 1'
#
loop_
_entity.id
_entity.type
_entity.pdbx_description
1 polymer ?
#
loop_
_entity_poly.entity_id
_entity_poly.type
_entity_poly.pdbx_seq_one_letter_code
_entity_poly.pdbx_strand_id
1 'polypeptide(L)'
;MHIVYVSDGKAGHRSQALGLFQAMQRQQANATFEEVSINDLPIFSLIKALFSSKKSLFQQTPDFIFGVGSHTHFRVWLLGKIFKKAKTIILMKPNLPTVWFNYAVIPEHDGI
;
A
#
# COMPACT_ATOMS: atom_id res chain seq x y z
N MET A 1 -12.67 7.02 5.28
CA MET A 1 -11.79 5.97 4.76
C MET A 1 -10.39 6.56 4.55
N HIS A 2 -9.39 5.94 5.13
CA HIS A 2 -8.01 6.41 5.02
C HIS A 2 -7.19 5.44 4.18
N ILE A 3 -6.47 5.97 3.19
CA ILE A 3 -5.67 5.19 2.26
C ILE A 3 -4.21 5.58 2.42
N VAL A 4 -3.35 4.60 2.68
CA VAL A 4 -1.91 4.80 2.77
C VAL A 4 -1.27 4.27 1.49
N TYR A 5 -0.47 5.11 0.84
CA TYR A 5 0.30 4.73 -0.34
C TYR A 5 1.77 4.62 0.03
N VAL A 6 2.33 3.43 -0.13
CA VAL A 6 3.76 3.17 0.10
C VAL A 6 4.49 3.50 -1.20
N SER A 7 5.27 4.58 -1.18
CA SER A 7 5.88 5.16 -2.38
C SER A 7 7.34 4.73 -2.53
N ASP A 8 7.71 4.35 -3.75
CA ASP A 8 9.11 4.11 -4.13
C ASP A 8 9.78 5.35 -4.75
N GLY A 9 9.07 6.49 -4.77
CA GLY A 9 9.57 7.74 -5.31
C GLY A 9 9.45 7.91 -6.81
N LYS A 10 8.94 6.91 -7.53
CA LYS A 10 8.79 6.99 -8.99
C LYS A 10 7.50 7.71 -9.36
N ALA A 11 7.62 8.75 -10.21
CA ALA A 11 6.48 9.58 -10.58
C ALA A 11 5.38 8.80 -11.30
N GLY A 12 5.74 7.86 -12.17
CA GLY A 12 4.78 7.04 -12.88
C GLY A 12 3.96 6.16 -11.95
N HIS A 13 4.61 5.58 -10.94
CA HIS A 13 3.93 4.77 -9.93
C HIS A 13 3.00 5.63 -9.07
N ARG A 14 3.44 6.83 -8.72
CA ARG A 14 2.62 7.76 -7.96
C ARG A 14 1.35 8.14 -8.72
N SER A 15 1.47 8.37 -10.03
CA SER A 15 0.31 8.69 -10.88
C SER A 15 -0.70 7.56 -10.90
N GLN A 16 -0.24 6.30 -10.93
CA GLN A 16 -1.13 5.13 -10.89
C GLN A 16 -1.86 5.05 -9.54
N ALA A 17 -1.15 5.26 -8.45
CA ALA A 17 -1.76 5.24 -7.11
C ALA A 17 -2.79 6.35 -6.95
N LEU A 18 -2.47 7.55 -7.41
CA LEU A 18 -3.40 8.68 -7.36
C LEU A 18 -4.63 8.45 -8.23
N GLY A 19 -4.46 7.84 -9.40
CA GLY A 19 -5.58 7.49 -10.26
C GLY A 19 -6.55 6.55 -9.58
N LEU A 20 -6.02 5.53 -8.91
CA LEU A 20 -6.85 4.59 -8.17
C LEU A 20 -7.53 5.28 -6.98
N PHE A 21 -6.81 6.11 -6.23
CA PHE A 21 -7.39 6.87 -5.14
C PHE A 21 -8.54 7.75 -5.61
N GLN A 22 -8.35 8.47 -6.73
CA GLN A 22 -9.39 9.33 -7.28
C GLN A 22 -10.64 8.55 -7.67
N ALA A 23 -10.44 7.35 -8.24
CA ALA A 23 -11.57 6.47 -8.57
C ALA A 23 -12.33 6.05 -7.32
N MET A 24 -11.62 5.72 -6.24
CA MET A 24 -12.24 5.36 -4.98
C MET A 24 -12.93 6.55 -4.31
N GLN A 25 -12.35 7.74 -4.44
CA GLN A 25 -12.91 8.97 -3.87
C GLN A 25 -14.25 9.33 -4.50
N ARG A 26 -14.48 8.96 -5.75
CA ARG A 26 -15.78 9.16 -6.40
C ARG A 26 -16.88 8.37 -5.70
N GLN A 27 -16.54 7.22 -5.10
CA GLN A 27 -17.49 6.38 -4.36
C GLN A 27 -17.55 6.75 -2.88
N GLN A 28 -16.45 7.27 -2.34
CA GLN A 28 -16.29 7.60 -0.93
C GLN A 28 -15.69 9.00 -0.82
N ALA A 29 -16.54 10.03 -0.79
CA ALA A 29 -16.08 11.43 -0.80
C ALA A 29 -15.19 11.79 0.39
N ASN A 30 -15.33 11.06 1.50
CA ASN A 30 -14.53 11.31 2.71
C ASN A 30 -13.18 10.58 2.70
N ALA A 31 -12.81 9.95 1.60
CA ALA A 31 -11.53 9.24 1.50
C ALA A 31 -10.36 10.22 1.63
N THR A 32 -9.37 9.84 2.43
CA THR A 32 -8.13 10.59 2.62
C THR A 32 -6.96 9.78 2.14
N PHE A 33 -5.87 10.45 1.78
CA PHE A 33 -4.70 9.83 1.16
C PHE A 33 -3.44 10.29 1.88
N GLU A 34 -2.63 9.32 2.27
CA GLU A 34 -1.34 9.58 2.92
C GLU A 34 -0.25 8.85 2.15
N GLU A 35 0.74 9.59 1.66
CA GLU A 35 1.89 9.02 0.95
C GLU A 35 3.06 8.88 1.91
N VAL A 36 3.63 7.67 2.00
CA VAL A 36 4.78 7.39 2.86
C VAL A 36 5.87 6.73 2.02
N SER A 37 7.07 7.31 2.04
CA SER A 37 8.20 6.77 1.31
C SER A 37 8.68 5.45 1.92
N ILE A 38 9.15 4.52 1.08
CA ILE A 38 9.79 3.30 1.55
C ILE A 38 11.00 3.59 2.43
N ASN A 39 11.64 4.76 2.24
CA ASN A 39 12.78 5.17 3.06
C ASN A 39 12.39 5.49 4.50
N ASP A 40 11.12 5.82 4.72
CA ASP A 40 10.58 6.10 6.05
C ASP A 40 9.98 4.85 6.70
N LEU A 41 10.01 3.71 5.99
CA LEU A 41 9.47 2.44 6.46
C LEU A 41 10.54 1.34 6.39
N PRO A 42 11.61 1.42 7.21
CA PRO A 42 12.63 0.38 7.24
C PRO A 42 12.01 -0.96 7.63
N ILE A 43 12.49 -2.04 7.02
CA ILE A 43 11.93 -3.38 7.27
C ILE A 43 11.98 -3.74 8.76
N PHE A 44 13.09 -3.39 9.45
CA PHE A 44 13.21 -3.68 10.88
C PHE A 44 12.16 -2.96 11.71
N SER A 45 11.83 -1.72 11.35
CA SER A 45 10.78 -0.96 12.06
C SER A 45 9.42 -1.61 11.87
N LEU A 46 9.14 -2.13 10.68
CA LEU A 46 7.89 -2.82 10.39
C LEU A 46 7.80 -4.14 11.16
N ILE A 47 8.90 -4.89 11.23
CA ILE A 47 8.94 -6.14 12.00
C ILE A 47 8.71 -5.86 13.48
N LYS A 48 9.34 -4.81 14.02
CA LYS A 48 9.09 -4.39 15.42
C LYS A 48 7.64 -4.03 15.64
N ALA A 49 7.04 -3.27 14.72
CA ALA A 49 5.64 -2.87 14.83
C ALA A 49 4.70 -4.08 14.80
N LEU A 50 5.05 -5.12 14.06
CA LEU A 50 4.24 -6.34 13.97
C LEU A 50 4.08 -6.99 15.34
N PHE A 51 5.11 -6.95 16.18
CA PHE A 51 5.11 -7.55 17.51
C PHE A 51 4.81 -6.52 18.61
N SER A 52 4.50 -5.28 18.26
CA SER A 52 4.20 -4.23 19.21
C SER A 52 2.69 -4.07 19.39
N SER A 53 2.28 -3.66 20.59
CA SER A 53 0.89 -3.30 20.84
C SER A 53 0.54 -1.90 20.33
N LYS A 54 1.56 -1.05 20.10
CA LYS A 54 1.36 0.29 19.56
C LYS A 54 1.63 0.27 18.07
N LYS A 55 0.61 0.59 17.28
CA LYS A 55 0.67 0.57 15.81
C LYS A 55 0.33 1.93 15.23
N SER A 56 1.02 2.98 15.69
CA SER A 56 0.79 4.34 15.22
C SER A 56 1.88 4.76 14.24
N LEU A 57 1.88 4.12 13.06
CA LEU A 57 2.82 4.43 11.99
C LEU A 57 2.33 5.54 11.08
N PHE A 58 1.04 5.81 11.09
CA PHE A 58 0.39 6.74 10.17
C PHE A 58 -0.50 7.71 10.93
N GLN A 59 -0.94 8.77 10.24
CA GLN A 59 -1.82 9.78 10.82
C GLN A 59 -3.14 9.19 11.30
N GLN A 60 -3.66 8.19 10.58
CA GLN A 60 -4.87 7.47 10.93
C GLN A 60 -4.66 6.00 10.64
N THR A 61 -5.45 5.14 11.28
CA THR A 61 -5.45 3.72 10.95
C THR A 61 -5.89 3.52 9.50
N PRO A 62 -5.10 2.85 8.67
CA PRO A 62 -5.44 2.70 7.27
C PRO A 62 -6.58 1.71 7.05
N ASP A 63 -7.46 2.03 6.10
CA ASP A 63 -8.46 1.10 5.59
C ASP A 63 -7.94 0.37 4.36
N PHE A 64 -7.10 1.05 3.56
CA PHE A 64 -6.43 0.47 2.40
C PHE A 64 -4.96 0.85 2.41
N ILE A 65 -4.14 -0.07 1.93
CA ILE A 65 -2.69 0.14 1.80
C ILE A 65 -2.33 -0.16 0.35
N PHE A 66 -1.84 0.85 -0.36
CA PHE A 66 -1.46 0.74 -1.77
C PHE A 66 0.04 0.58 -1.90
N GLY A 67 0.48 -0.25 -2.86
CA GLY A 67 1.87 -0.30 -3.27
C GLY A 67 1.97 -0.42 -4.77
N VAL A 68 2.87 0.33 -5.38
CA VAL A 68 3.13 0.30 -6.82
C VAL A 68 4.61 0.02 -7.02
N GLY A 69 4.91 -1.00 -7.80
CA GLY A 69 6.29 -1.41 -8.05
C GLY A 69 6.80 -2.45 -7.06
N SER A 70 7.73 -3.28 -7.51
CA SER A 70 8.21 -4.44 -6.74
C SER A 70 8.88 -4.06 -5.43
N HIS A 71 9.49 -2.88 -5.35
CA HIS A 71 10.19 -2.45 -4.13
C HIS A 71 9.26 -2.14 -2.97
N THR A 72 7.96 -1.94 -3.24
CA THR A 72 6.98 -1.60 -2.20
C THR A 72 6.21 -2.82 -1.70
N HIS A 73 6.18 -3.91 -2.46
CA HIS A 73 5.24 -5.01 -2.22
C HIS A 73 5.50 -5.72 -0.90
N PHE A 74 6.77 -5.95 -0.54
CA PHE A 74 7.09 -6.61 0.73
C PHE A 74 6.62 -5.76 1.93
N ARG A 75 6.82 -4.43 1.85
CA ARG A 75 6.37 -3.51 2.89
C ARG A 75 4.84 -3.47 2.98
N VAL A 76 4.15 -3.49 1.85
CA VAL A 76 2.68 -3.54 1.82
C VAL A 76 2.20 -4.83 2.50
N TRP A 77 2.84 -5.95 2.23
CA TRP A 77 2.50 -7.23 2.87
C TRP A 77 2.68 -7.14 4.39
N LEU A 78 3.82 -6.62 4.86
CA LEU A 78 4.07 -6.46 6.30
C LEU A 78 3.04 -5.53 6.95
N LEU A 79 2.72 -4.42 6.31
CA LEU A 79 1.72 -3.48 6.81
C LEU A 79 0.34 -4.13 6.90
N GLY A 80 0.01 -4.99 5.96
CA GLY A 80 -1.23 -5.76 6.01
C GLY A 80 -1.28 -6.73 7.19
N LYS A 81 -0.12 -7.24 7.63
CA LYS A 81 -0.04 -8.07 8.84
C LYS A 81 -0.15 -7.25 10.11
N ILE A 82 0.38 -6.01 10.09
CA ILE A 82 0.29 -5.09 11.23
C ILE A 82 -1.14 -4.57 11.40
N PHE A 83 -1.76 -4.13 10.31
CA PHE A 83 -3.10 -3.57 10.28
C PHE A 83 -4.05 -4.60 9.66
N LYS A 84 -4.47 -5.56 10.44
CA LYS A 84 -5.23 -6.73 9.93
C LYS A 84 -6.56 -6.38 9.30
N LYS A 85 -7.15 -5.24 9.66
CA LYS A 85 -8.42 -4.80 9.08
C LYS A 85 -8.24 -4.03 7.77
N ALA A 86 -7.01 -3.61 7.45
CA ALA A 86 -6.73 -2.91 6.22
C ALA A 86 -6.66 -3.89 5.04
N LYS A 87 -7.14 -3.45 3.89
CA LYS A 87 -7.04 -4.20 2.65
C LYS A 87 -5.77 -3.76 1.92
N THR A 88 -5.00 -4.71 1.44
CA THR A 88 -3.77 -4.43 0.69
C THR A 88 -4.06 -4.51 -0.80
N ILE A 89 -3.61 -3.48 -1.53
CA ILE A 89 -3.77 -3.42 -2.98
C ILE A 89 -2.40 -3.15 -3.59
N ILE A 90 -1.96 -4.05 -4.46
CA ILE A 90 -0.73 -3.85 -5.21
C ILE A 90 -1.06 -3.57 -6.66
N LEU A 91 -0.30 -2.67 -7.26
CA LEU A 91 -0.39 -2.31 -8.66
C LEU A 91 0.87 -2.79 -9.36
N MET A 92 0.75 -3.25 -10.58
CA MET A 92 1.79 -3.92 -11.36
C MET A 92 2.08 -5.33 -10.85
N LYS A 93 2.75 -6.12 -11.68
CA LYS A 93 3.04 -7.52 -11.37
C LYS A 93 4.01 -7.63 -10.19
N PRO A 94 3.64 -8.29 -9.09
CA PRO A 94 4.51 -8.40 -7.92
C PRO A 94 5.57 -9.49 -8.10
N ASN A 95 6.67 -9.33 -7.36
CA ASN A 95 7.67 -10.38 -7.21
C ASN A 95 7.26 -11.41 -6.15
N LEU A 96 6.26 -11.08 -5.35
CA LEU A 96 5.73 -11.97 -4.31
C LEU A 96 4.44 -12.63 -4.81
N PRO A 97 4.04 -13.77 -4.23
CA PRO A 97 2.78 -14.40 -4.64
C PRO A 97 1.60 -13.44 -4.47
N THR A 98 0.74 -13.36 -5.48
CA THR A 98 -0.42 -12.46 -5.44
C THR A 98 -1.40 -12.79 -4.32
N VAL A 99 -1.43 -14.06 -3.88
CA VAL A 99 -2.30 -14.49 -2.77
C VAL A 99 -1.93 -13.85 -1.44
N TRP A 100 -0.75 -13.23 -1.33
CA TRP A 100 -0.31 -12.53 -0.12
C TRP A 100 -1.03 -11.19 0.06
N PHE A 101 -1.73 -10.72 -0.97
CA PHE A 101 -2.40 -9.41 -0.98
C PHE A 101 -3.90 -9.59 -1.21
N ASN A 102 -4.69 -8.65 -0.70
CA ASN A 102 -6.14 -8.69 -0.88
C ASN A 102 -6.51 -8.45 -2.34
N TYR A 103 -5.82 -7.51 -2.99
CA TYR A 103 -6.09 -7.16 -4.39
C TYR A 103 -4.78 -6.96 -5.13
N ALA A 104 -4.75 -7.36 -6.38
CA ALA A 104 -3.62 -7.12 -7.27
C ALA A 104 -4.17 -6.59 -8.59
N VAL A 105 -3.70 -5.38 -8.98
CA VAL A 105 -4.07 -4.78 -10.25
C VAL A 105 -2.86 -4.88 -11.17
N ILE A 106 -2.96 -5.72 -12.18
CA ILE A 106 -1.87 -6.01 -13.09
C ILE A 106 -2.26 -5.49 -14.48
N PRO A 107 -1.55 -4.48 -15.02
CA PRO A 107 -1.81 -3.99 -16.38
C PRO A 107 -1.61 -5.11 -17.40
N GLU A 108 -2.42 -5.13 -18.44
CA GLU A 108 -2.38 -6.19 -19.46
C GLU A 108 -0.99 -6.34 -20.07
N HIS A 109 -0.32 -5.24 -20.36
CA HIS A 109 1.00 -5.28 -21.00
C HIS A 109 2.09 -5.87 -20.09
N ASP A 110 1.88 -5.94 -18.80
CA ASP A 110 2.83 -6.55 -17.88
C ASP A 110 2.74 -8.08 -17.88
N GLY A 111 1.68 -8.63 -18.38
CA GLY A 111 1.44 -10.08 -18.40
C GLY A 111 1.93 -10.76 -19.65
N ILE A 112 2.49 -10.03 -20.58
CA ILE A 112 2.89 -10.55 -21.87
C ILE A 112 4.35 -10.99 -21.90
#